data_7b9df2c28fb5a1c4f0a22b008cd68b9d
#
_entry.id   7b9df2c28fb5a1c4f0a22b008cd68b9d
#
_cell.length_a   1.000
_cell.length_b   1.000
_cell.length_c   1.000
_cell.angle_alpha   90.00
_cell.angle_beta   90.00
_cell.angle_gamma   90.00
#
_symmetry.space_group_name_H-M   'P 1'
#
loop_
_entity.id
_entity.type
_entity.pdbx_description
1 polymer ?
#
loop_
_entity_poly.entity_id
_entity_poly.type
_entity_poly.pdbx_seq_one_letter_code
_entity_poly.pdbx_strand_id
1 'polypeptide(L)'
;EFTKAQLGIAIGLHKAFWDIDYNSGERYRFGHVTFEGSQIRDEYLQNLVPFKEGDEYESKDLAELNRRLSATGWFNSVVVAPQFDKARETKVLPLTGVVSPRTENTIETGVGYSTDVGPRVKATWKKPWMNSYGHSLTTSTSISAPEQTLDFSYKMPLLKNPLEQYYLVQGGFKRTDLNDTESDSTTLVASRYWDLSSGWQRAINLRWSLDHFTQGEITNTTMLFYPGVMISRTRSRGGLMPTWGDSQRYSIDYSNTAWGSDVDFSVFQAQNVWIRTLYYRHRFVARGTVGWNETADFEQEPP
;
A
#
# COMPACT_ATOMS: atom_id res chain seq x y z
N GLU A 1 3.08 -33.74 22.28
CA GLU A 1 3.53 -35.15 22.22
C GLU A 1 2.31 -36.07 22.15
N PHE A 2 2.35 -37.08 21.29
CA PHE A 2 1.31 -38.09 21.26
C PHE A 2 1.53 -39.07 22.41
N THR A 3 0.61 -39.14 23.36
CA THR A 3 0.63 -40.07 24.47
C THR A 3 -0.03 -41.39 24.09
N LYS A 4 -0.93 -41.37 23.11
CA LYS A 4 -1.57 -42.54 22.50
C LYS A 4 -1.84 -42.24 21.02
N ALA A 5 -1.52 -43.19 20.16
CA ALA A 5 -1.88 -43.14 18.75
C ALA A 5 -2.14 -44.58 18.27
N GLN A 6 -3.37 -44.97 18.22
CA GLN A 6 -3.81 -46.35 17.84
C GLN A 6 -4.81 -46.27 16.69
N LEU A 7 -4.62 -47.15 15.72
CA LEU A 7 -5.57 -47.36 14.63
C LEU A 7 -6.49 -48.53 15.00
N GLY A 8 -7.75 -48.26 15.21
CA GLY A 8 -8.79 -49.25 15.37
C GLY A 8 -9.47 -49.60 14.05
N ILE A 9 -9.63 -50.87 13.74
CA ILE A 9 -10.33 -51.35 12.56
C ILE A 9 -11.55 -52.15 12.97
N ALA A 10 -12.74 -51.65 12.66
CA ALA A 10 -14.00 -52.37 12.85
C ALA A 10 -14.39 -53.06 11.55
N ILE A 11 -13.96 -54.31 11.38
CA ILE A 11 -14.16 -55.10 10.15
C ILE A 11 -15.65 -55.22 9.80
N GLY A 12 -16.50 -55.47 10.80
CA GLY A 12 -17.94 -55.60 10.57
C GLY A 12 -18.67 -54.31 10.17
N LEU A 13 -18.07 -53.16 10.40
CA LEU A 13 -18.62 -51.86 10.01
C LEU A 13 -17.91 -51.22 8.81
N HIS A 14 -16.88 -51.88 8.28
CA HIS A 14 -16.01 -51.37 7.21
C HIS A 14 -15.48 -49.95 7.52
N LYS A 15 -15.12 -49.68 8.79
CA LYS A 15 -14.63 -48.41 9.27
C LYS A 15 -13.30 -48.56 9.99
N ALA A 16 -12.44 -47.58 9.81
CA ALA A 16 -11.23 -47.40 10.58
C ALA A 16 -11.33 -46.09 11.35
N PHE A 17 -10.85 -46.07 12.59
CA PHE A 17 -10.80 -44.87 13.42
C PHE A 17 -9.46 -44.77 14.11
N TRP A 18 -8.99 -43.51 14.24
CA TRP A 18 -7.84 -43.20 15.05
C TRP A 18 -8.27 -42.89 16.47
N ASP A 19 -7.63 -43.55 17.42
CA ASP A 19 -7.70 -43.20 18.82
C ASP A 19 -6.41 -42.49 19.20
N ILE A 20 -6.50 -41.15 19.32
CA ILE A 20 -5.35 -40.29 19.50
C ILE A 20 -5.52 -39.52 20.80
N ASP A 21 -4.53 -39.65 21.67
CA ASP A 21 -4.38 -38.81 22.84
C ASP A 21 -3.14 -37.92 22.65
N TYR A 22 -3.36 -36.63 22.62
CA TYR A 22 -2.33 -35.66 22.33
C TYR A 22 -2.17 -34.67 23.48
N ASN A 23 -0.98 -34.66 24.07
CA ASN A 23 -0.60 -33.67 25.05
C ASN A 23 0.05 -32.49 24.32
N SER A 24 -0.63 -31.34 24.26
CA SER A 24 -0.13 -30.14 23.64
C SER A 24 1.04 -29.49 24.39
N GLY A 25 1.27 -29.92 25.64
CA GLY A 25 2.20 -29.25 26.54
C GLY A 25 1.68 -27.89 27.04
N GLU A 26 2.52 -27.20 27.75
CA GLU A 26 2.24 -25.85 28.19
C GLU A 26 2.43 -24.87 27.02
N ARG A 27 1.59 -23.84 26.99
CA ARG A 27 1.70 -22.79 25.99
C ARG A 27 2.86 -21.86 26.31
N TYR A 28 3.61 -21.48 25.29
CA TYR A 28 4.59 -20.41 25.37
C TYR A 28 3.90 -19.04 25.31
N ARG A 29 4.59 -18.04 25.87
CA ARG A 29 4.21 -16.62 25.77
C ARG A 29 5.26 -15.88 24.99
N PHE A 30 4.86 -14.85 24.24
CA PHE A 30 5.80 -13.98 23.54
C PHE A 30 6.70 -13.24 24.54
N GLY A 31 7.99 -13.33 24.29
CA GLY A 31 9.02 -12.49 24.91
C GLY A 31 9.38 -11.30 24.06
N HIS A 32 10.51 -10.69 24.38
CA HIS A 32 11.03 -9.54 23.63
C HIS A 32 11.48 -9.95 22.22
N VAL A 33 11.24 -9.06 21.26
CA VAL A 33 11.71 -9.21 19.88
C VAL A 33 12.95 -8.36 19.69
N THR A 34 14.08 -9.00 19.36
CA THR A 34 15.34 -8.32 19.04
C THR A 34 15.57 -8.35 17.55
N PHE A 35 15.95 -7.23 16.95
CA PHE A 35 16.27 -7.15 15.53
C PHE A 35 17.76 -6.97 15.31
N GLU A 36 18.30 -7.75 14.38
CA GLU A 36 19.71 -7.75 13.99
C GLU A 36 19.85 -7.44 12.50
N GLY A 37 20.87 -6.63 12.16
CA GLY A 37 21.21 -6.30 10.77
C GLY A 37 20.37 -5.18 10.15
N SER A 38 19.56 -4.48 10.93
CA SER A 38 18.70 -3.41 10.44
C SER A 38 19.46 -2.08 10.30
N GLN A 39 19.21 -1.39 9.17
CA GLN A 39 19.58 0.00 8.94
C GLN A 39 18.52 0.98 9.48
N ILE A 40 17.34 0.48 9.83
CA ILE A 40 16.23 1.26 10.37
C ILE A 40 16.30 1.24 11.90
N ARG A 41 15.91 2.34 12.52
CA ARG A 41 15.84 2.46 13.99
C ARG A 41 14.94 1.40 14.59
N ASP A 42 15.39 0.80 15.69
CA ASP A 42 14.66 -0.28 16.37
C ASP A 42 13.24 0.13 16.80
N GLU A 43 13.04 1.36 17.24
CA GLU A 43 11.72 1.88 17.64
C GLU A 43 10.67 1.79 16.52
N TYR A 44 11.06 1.94 15.24
CA TYR A 44 10.17 1.75 14.09
C TYR A 44 9.82 0.27 13.89
N LEU A 45 10.78 -0.62 14.09
CA LEU A 45 10.57 -2.06 13.95
C LEU A 45 9.73 -2.61 15.09
N GLN A 46 9.94 -2.16 16.33
CA GLN A 46 9.15 -2.55 17.48
C GLN A 46 7.67 -2.19 17.31
N ASN A 47 7.36 -1.05 16.69
CA ASN A 47 5.99 -0.64 16.42
C ASN A 47 5.30 -1.45 15.29
N LEU A 48 6.03 -2.28 14.58
CA LEU A 48 5.48 -3.24 13.62
C LEU A 48 5.08 -4.58 14.26
N VAL A 49 5.54 -4.85 15.48
CA VAL A 49 5.23 -6.09 16.19
C VAL A 49 3.73 -6.15 16.51
N PRO A 50 3.01 -7.19 16.06
CA PRO A 50 1.55 -7.27 16.18
C PRO A 50 1.05 -7.75 17.54
N PHE A 51 1.95 -8.19 18.41
CA PHE A 51 1.66 -8.75 19.73
C PHE A 51 2.42 -8.00 20.83
N LYS A 52 2.07 -8.24 22.06
CA LYS A 52 2.74 -7.71 23.26
C LYS A 52 3.53 -8.81 23.96
N GLU A 53 4.56 -8.42 24.69
CA GLU A 53 5.24 -9.33 25.61
C GLU A 53 4.25 -9.89 26.64
N GLY A 54 4.26 -11.21 26.82
CA GLY A 54 3.33 -11.92 27.70
C GLY A 54 2.06 -12.44 27.02
N ASP A 55 1.75 -12.03 25.79
CA ASP A 55 0.65 -12.63 25.03
C ASP A 55 0.93 -14.10 24.73
N GLU A 56 -0.09 -14.91 24.56
CA GLU A 56 0.06 -16.32 24.17
C GLU A 56 0.69 -16.44 22.78
N TYR A 57 1.66 -17.32 22.66
CA TYR A 57 2.32 -17.54 21.36
C TYR A 57 1.37 -18.19 20.36
N GLU A 58 1.17 -17.53 19.24
CA GLU A 58 0.47 -18.06 18.08
C GLU A 58 1.34 -17.89 16.82
N SER A 59 1.47 -18.95 16.05
CA SER A 59 2.26 -18.92 14.81
C SER A 59 1.73 -17.94 13.76
N LYS A 60 0.42 -17.63 13.81
CA LYS A 60 -0.20 -16.61 12.94
C LYS A 60 0.35 -15.22 13.20
N ASP A 61 0.63 -14.88 14.47
CA ASP A 61 1.14 -13.57 14.86
C ASP A 61 2.60 -13.42 14.46
N LEU A 62 3.37 -14.51 14.53
CA LEU A 62 4.72 -14.55 13.98
C LEU A 62 4.72 -14.36 12.45
N ALA A 63 3.81 -15.04 11.75
CA ALA A 63 3.65 -14.85 10.30
C ALA A 63 3.24 -13.42 9.95
N GLU A 64 2.37 -12.80 10.75
CA GLU A 64 1.97 -11.40 10.57
C GLU A 64 3.14 -10.44 10.78
N LEU A 65 4.01 -10.67 11.77
CA LEU A 65 5.23 -9.88 11.96
C LEU A 65 6.15 -9.98 10.73
N ASN A 66 6.40 -11.19 10.22
CA ASN A 66 7.17 -11.38 9.00
C ASN A 66 6.55 -10.65 7.80
N ARG A 67 5.24 -10.73 7.65
CA ARG A 67 4.49 -10.03 6.60
C ARG A 67 4.65 -8.51 6.71
N ARG A 68 4.51 -7.96 7.91
CA ARG A 68 4.63 -6.50 8.15
C ARG A 68 6.03 -6.01 7.84
N LEU A 69 7.06 -6.69 8.33
CA LEU A 69 8.46 -6.33 8.05
C LEU A 69 8.77 -6.39 6.55
N SER A 70 8.32 -7.41 5.86
CA SER A 70 8.50 -7.54 4.41
C SER A 70 7.74 -6.48 3.63
N ALA A 71 6.56 -6.08 4.09
CA ALA A 71 5.73 -5.07 3.45
C ALA A 71 6.30 -3.64 3.53
N THR A 72 7.26 -3.38 4.44
CA THR A 72 7.91 -2.06 4.54
C THR A 72 8.74 -1.71 3.30
N GLY A 73 9.23 -2.71 2.59
CA GLY A 73 10.14 -2.53 1.47
C GLY A 73 11.58 -2.15 1.86
N TRP A 74 11.89 -2.08 3.16
CA TRP A 74 13.23 -1.71 3.65
C TRP A 74 14.25 -2.82 3.56
N PHE A 75 13.79 -4.07 3.54
CA PHE A 75 14.63 -5.25 3.67
C PHE A 75 14.59 -6.13 2.43
N ASN A 76 15.73 -6.71 2.11
CA ASN A 76 15.86 -7.72 1.08
C ASN A 76 15.45 -9.12 1.60
N SER A 77 15.76 -9.39 2.87
CA SER A 77 15.34 -10.62 3.54
C SER A 77 14.92 -10.33 4.98
N VAL A 78 13.93 -11.09 5.45
CA VAL A 78 13.40 -11.03 6.81
C VAL A 78 13.22 -12.47 7.30
N VAL A 79 13.85 -12.80 8.42
CA VAL A 79 13.70 -14.08 9.10
C VAL A 79 13.49 -13.81 10.58
N VAL A 80 12.30 -14.05 11.10
CA VAL A 80 12.01 -13.97 12.54
C VAL A 80 11.93 -15.39 13.10
N ALA A 81 12.85 -15.73 13.98
CA ALA A 81 12.96 -17.05 14.56
C ALA A 81 12.69 -17.03 16.07
N PRO A 82 11.74 -17.85 16.56
CA PRO A 82 11.54 -18.05 17.97
C PRO A 82 12.67 -18.92 18.55
N GLN A 83 13.19 -18.52 19.72
CA GLN A 83 14.29 -19.20 20.38
C GLN A 83 13.76 -20.18 21.46
N PHE A 84 13.22 -21.31 21.04
CA PHE A 84 12.61 -22.29 21.92
C PHE A 84 13.61 -22.85 22.97
N ASP A 85 14.86 -22.96 22.63
CA ASP A 85 15.88 -23.48 23.57
C ASP A 85 16.03 -22.61 24.82
N LYS A 86 15.89 -21.29 24.66
CA LYS A 86 15.95 -20.32 25.76
C LYS A 86 14.67 -20.24 26.57
N ALA A 87 13.58 -20.78 26.07
CA ALA A 87 12.25 -20.68 26.67
C ALA A 87 11.81 -21.94 27.43
N ARG A 88 12.64 -22.99 27.51
CA ARG A 88 12.25 -24.30 28.08
C ARG A 88 11.80 -24.19 29.52
N GLU A 89 12.48 -23.39 30.32
CA GLU A 89 12.19 -23.24 31.76
C GLU A 89 11.15 -22.17 32.04
N THR A 90 11.29 -21.01 31.41
CA THR A 90 10.47 -19.83 31.70
C THR A 90 9.15 -19.79 30.93
N LYS A 91 9.02 -20.59 29.86
CA LYS A 91 7.91 -20.54 28.88
C LYS A 91 7.70 -19.17 28.22
N VAL A 92 8.63 -18.25 28.40
CA VAL A 92 8.69 -16.95 27.70
C VAL A 92 9.63 -17.09 26.53
N LEU A 93 9.12 -16.92 25.33
CA LEU A 93 9.78 -17.19 24.07
C LEU A 93 10.37 -15.92 23.50
N PRO A 94 11.69 -15.69 23.60
CA PRO A 94 12.32 -14.58 22.92
C PRO A 94 12.37 -14.84 21.41
N LEU A 95 12.24 -13.77 20.63
CA LEU A 95 12.30 -13.84 19.18
C LEU A 95 13.51 -13.01 18.68
N THR A 96 14.18 -13.52 17.67
CA THR A 96 15.23 -12.79 16.98
C THR A 96 14.83 -12.60 15.51
N GLY A 97 14.70 -11.36 15.11
CA GLY A 97 14.47 -10.95 13.72
C GLY A 97 15.80 -10.62 13.06
N VAL A 98 16.25 -11.47 12.15
CA VAL A 98 17.44 -11.19 11.32
C VAL A 98 16.95 -10.61 10.00
N VAL A 99 17.39 -9.38 9.71
CA VAL A 99 17.01 -8.66 8.50
C VAL A 99 18.27 -8.23 7.74
N SER A 100 18.15 -8.10 6.43
CA SER A 100 19.20 -7.51 5.60
C SER A 100 18.65 -6.31 4.84
N PRO A 101 19.39 -5.18 4.78
CA PRO A 101 19.00 -4.00 4.05
C PRO A 101 18.73 -4.30 2.58
N ARG A 102 17.70 -3.68 2.02
CA ARG A 102 17.48 -3.67 0.58
C ARG A 102 18.56 -2.81 -0.08
N THR A 103 18.89 -3.11 -1.32
CA THR A 103 19.82 -2.31 -2.13
C THR A 103 19.36 -0.85 -2.15
N GLU A 104 20.26 0.07 -1.80
CA GLU A 104 19.94 1.50 -1.67
C GLU A 104 19.44 2.14 -2.96
N ASN A 105 19.96 1.70 -4.09
CA ASN A 105 19.62 2.26 -5.39
C ASN A 105 19.25 1.14 -6.37
N THR A 106 18.06 1.26 -6.93
CA THR A 106 17.61 0.39 -8.03
C THR A 106 17.23 1.26 -9.21
N ILE A 107 17.80 0.99 -10.37
CA ILE A 107 17.48 1.67 -11.63
C ILE A 107 16.82 0.67 -12.55
N GLU A 108 15.62 0.98 -12.98
CA GLU A 108 14.86 0.21 -13.96
C GLU A 108 14.77 1.03 -15.24
N THR A 109 15.11 0.44 -16.38
CA THR A 109 14.98 1.09 -17.69
C THR A 109 14.12 0.25 -18.60
N GLY A 110 13.38 0.91 -19.47
CA GLY A 110 12.52 0.24 -20.45
C GLY A 110 12.46 1.01 -21.73
N VAL A 111 12.32 0.28 -22.83
CA VAL A 111 12.03 0.82 -24.15
C VAL A 111 10.76 0.16 -24.67
N GLY A 112 9.93 0.93 -25.36
CA GLY A 112 8.69 0.45 -25.93
C GLY A 112 8.37 1.16 -27.22
N TYR A 113 7.43 0.60 -27.96
CA TYR A 113 6.88 1.19 -29.17
C TYR A 113 5.38 0.97 -29.21
N SER A 114 4.63 1.99 -29.54
CA SER A 114 3.21 1.87 -29.85
C SER A 114 2.90 2.64 -31.16
N THR A 115 1.85 2.23 -31.85
CA THR A 115 1.51 2.82 -33.17
C THR A 115 0.99 4.24 -33.09
N ASP A 116 0.44 4.62 -31.97
CA ASP A 116 -0.17 5.93 -31.69
C ASP A 116 0.82 6.93 -31.07
N VAL A 117 1.80 6.47 -30.30
CA VAL A 117 2.76 7.32 -29.56
C VAL A 117 4.19 7.21 -30.11
N GLY A 118 4.49 6.13 -30.85
CA GLY A 118 5.82 5.84 -31.37
C GLY A 118 6.77 5.25 -30.31
N PRO A 119 8.09 5.46 -30.49
CA PRO A 119 9.09 4.97 -29.54
C PRO A 119 9.00 5.71 -28.19
N ARG A 120 9.12 4.96 -27.09
CA ARG A 120 9.14 5.46 -25.73
C ARG A 120 10.32 4.89 -24.95
N VAL A 121 10.97 5.73 -24.17
CA VAL A 121 12.00 5.35 -23.22
C VAL A 121 11.51 5.70 -21.82
N LYS A 122 11.67 4.78 -20.88
CA LYS A 122 11.35 4.99 -19.47
C LYS A 122 12.54 4.65 -18.59
N ALA A 123 12.80 5.47 -17.60
CA ALA A 123 13.76 5.19 -16.54
C ALA A 123 13.11 5.45 -15.18
N THR A 124 13.33 4.56 -14.22
CA THR A 124 12.85 4.71 -12.85
C THR A 124 14.00 4.47 -11.89
N TRP A 125 14.22 5.41 -10.99
CA TRP A 125 15.18 5.29 -9.91
C TRP A 125 14.42 5.15 -8.59
N LYS A 126 14.73 4.08 -7.84
CA LYS A 126 14.10 3.75 -6.56
C LYS A 126 15.15 3.73 -5.46
N LYS A 127 14.87 4.44 -4.38
CA LYS A 127 15.58 4.35 -3.11
C LYS A 127 14.60 3.85 -2.06
N PRO A 128 14.56 2.55 -1.75
CA PRO A 128 13.59 1.97 -0.83
C PRO A 128 13.78 2.45 0.61
N TRP A 129 14.97 2.95 0.95
CA TRP A 129 15.26 3.65 2.19
C TRP A 129 16.37 4.68 1.95
N MET A 130 16.26 5.85 2.55
CA MET A 130 17.22 6.96 2.42
C MET A 130 17.95 7.24 3.73
N ASN A 131 17.33 6.88 4.86
CA ASN A 131 17.82 7.16 6.20
C ASN A 131 17.29 6.12 7.19
N SER A 132 17.73 6.22 8.43
CA SER A 132 17.31 5.31 9.50
C SER A 132 15.84 5.46 9.94
N TYR A 133 15.14 6.46 9.45
CA TYR A 133 13.69 6.64 9.64
C TYR A 133 12.84 5.94 8.58
N GLY A 134 13.46 5.27 7.62
CA GLY A 134 12.78 4.52 6.59
C GLY A 134 12.13 5.37 5.49
N HIS A 135 12.58 6.62 5.30
CA HIS A 135 12.12 7.45 4.18
C HIS A 135 12.50 6.81 2.86
N SER A 136 11.63 6.90 1.87
CA SER A 136 11.87 6.34 0.54
C SER A 136 11.63 7.37 -0.56
N LEU A 137 12.35 7.22 -1.66
CA LEU A 137 12.22 8.07 -2.85
C LEU A 137 12.06 7.19 -4.08
N THR A 138 11.13 7.56 -4.93
CA THR A 138 11.00 7.02 -6.28
C THR A 138 10.92 8.17 -7.25
N THR A 139 11.72 8.13 -8.30
CA THR A 139 11.70 9.10 -9.39
C THR A 139 11.61 8.35 -10.70
N SER A 140 10.70 8.76 -11.58
CA SER A 140 10.58 8.18 -12.90
C SER A 140 10.49 9.23 -13.99
N THR A 141 11.05 8.92 -15.13
CA THR A 141 10.93 9.73 -16.35
C THR A 141 10.50 8.86 -17.50
N SER A 142 9.63 9.38 -18.34
CA SER A 142 9.19 8.74 -19.57
C SER A 142 9.26 9.75 -20.70
N ILE A 143 9.88 9.39 -21.80
CA ILE A 143 10.10 10.27 -22.95
C ILE A 143 9.61 9.56 -24.21
N SER A 144 8.68 10.19 -24.88
CA SER A 144 8.25 9.90 -26.25
C SER A 144 8.15 11.19 -27.04
N ALA A 145 7.93 11.13 -28.36
CA ALA A 145 7.80 12.36 -29.15
C ALA A 145 6.62 13.22 -28.69
N PRO A 146 5.39 12.67 -28.49
CA PRO A 146 4.24 13.48 -28.07
C PRO A 146 4.13 13.71 -26.57
N GLU A 147 4.90 12.99 -25.73
CA GLU A 147 4.73 13.07 -24.28
C GLU A 147 6.06 12.90 -23.54
N GLN A 148 6.37 13.82 -22.65
CA GLN A 148 7.48 13.73 -21.71
C GLN A 148 6.95 13.89 -20.31
N THR A 149 7.37 12.98 -19.39
CA THR A 149 6.99 13.05 -17.99
C THR A 149 8.21 12.92 -17.08
N LEU A 150 8.16 13.61 -15.96
CA LEU A 150 9.09 13.45 -14.85
C LEU A 150 8.28 13.45 -13.57
N ASP A 151 8.34 12.36 -12.80
CA ASP A 151 7.60 12.18 -11.56
C ASP A 151 8.53 11.86 -10.42
N PHE A 152 8.19 12.31 -9.22
CA PHE A 152 8.83 11.88 -7.99
C PHE A 152 7.81 11.61 -6.89
N SER A 153 8.18 10.72 -5.98
CA SER A 153 7.38 10.37 -4.81
C SER A 153 8.32 10.17 -3.62
N TYR A 154 8.11 10.95 -2.56
CA TYR A 154 8.87 10.87 -1.33
C TYR A 154 7.94 10.48 -0.18
N LYS A 155 8.20 9.33 0.46
CA LYS A 155 7.40 8.78 1.54
C LYS A 155 8.14 8.87 2.87
N MET A 156 7.47 9.36 3.88
CA MET A 156 7.97 9.51 5.26
C MET A 156 7.08 8.71 6.21
N PRO A 157 7.44 7.45 6.53
CA PRO A 157 6.72 6.65 7.52
C PRO A 157 6.74 7.30 8.90
N LEU A 158 5.67 7.14 9.66
CA LEU A 158 5.56 7.67 11.00
C LEU A 158 5.82 6.58 12.04
N LEU A 159 6.45 6.96 13.13
CA LEU A 159 6.89 6.05 14.17
C LEU A 159 5.76 5.16 14.71
N LYS A 160 4.57 5.72 14.94
CA LYS A 160 3.46 5.00 15.57
C LYS A 160 3.00 3.77 14.79
N ASN A 161 2.92 3.87 13.47
CA ASN A 161 2.59 2.76 12.57
C ASN A 161 3.21 3.02 11.20
N PRO A 162 4.46 2.60 10.97
CA PRO A 162 5.20 2.94 9.76
C PRO A 162 4.58 2.42 8.46
N LEU A 163 3.78 1.35 8.51
CA LEU A 163 3.13 0.78 7.33
C LEU A 163 1.92 1.58 6.86
N GLU A 164 1.13 2.08 7.80
CA GLU A 164 -0.21 2.59 7.50
C GLU A 164 -0.32 4.10 7.72
N GLN A 165 0.61 4.67 8.49
CA GLN A 165 0.65 6.10 8.78
C GLN A 165 1.92 6.71 8.22
N TYR A 166 1.76 7.65 7.28
CA TYR A 166 2.90 8.30 6.63
C TYR A 166 2.50 9.63 6.00
N TYR A 167 3.48 10.48 5.78
CA TYR A 167 3.40 11.59 4.85
C TYR A 167 3.91 11.14 3.49
N LEU A 168 3.29 11.66 2.44
CA LEU A 168 3.67 11.41 1.07
C LEU A 168 3.71 12.74 0.32
N VAL A 169 4.85 13.08 -0.25
CA VAL A 169 5.00 14.23 -1.14
C VAL A 169 5.26 13.70 -2.54
N GLN A 170 4.40 14.07 -3.46
CA GLN A 170 4.49 13.66 -4.86
C GLN A 170 4.54 14.90 -5.72
N GLY A 171 5.31 14.84 -6.80
CA GLY A 171 5.34 15.90 -7.77
C GLY A 171 5.57 15.34 -9.16
N GLY A 172 5.19 16.10 -10.15
CA GLY A 172 5.35 15.72 -11.54
C GLY A 172 5.36 16.89 -12.47
N PHE A 173 6.07 16.71 -13.57
CA PHE A 173 6.01 17.55 -14.75
C PHE A 173 5.59 16.68 -15.93
N LYS A 174 4.61 17.15 -16.68
CA LYS A 174 4.12 16.48 -17.87
C LYS A 174 4.00 17.49 -19.01
N ARG A 175 4.64 17.18 -20.11
CA ARG A 175 4.44 17.89 -21.38
C ARG A 175 3.75 16.94 -22.35
N THR A 176 2.72 17.45 -23.00
CA THR A 176 1.95 16.72 -24.01
C THR A 176 1.86 17.59 -25.26
N ASP A 177 2.16 17.01 -26.40
CA ASP A 177 1.97 17.61 -27.73
C ASP A 177 1.36 16.50 -28.62
N LEU A 178 0.05 16.44 -28.62
CA LEU A 178 -0.69 15.41 -29.31
C LEU A 178 -1.94 16.00 -30.00
N ASN A 179 -2.01 15.82 -31.30
CA ASN A 179 -3.08 16.38 -32.14
C ASN A 179 -3.16 17.90 -31.99
N ASP A 180 -4.34 18.43 -31.64
CA ASP A 180 -4.58 19.87 -31.48
C ASP A 180 -4.41 20.35 -30.03
N THR A 181 -3.77 19.52 -29.17
CA THR A 181 -3.56 19.85 -27.76
C THR A 181 -2.08 19.88 -27.43
N GLU A 182 -1.59 21.04 -27.00
CA GLU A 182 -0.28 21.24 -26.38
C GLU A 182 -0.49 21.63 -24.92
N SER A 183 0.18 20.91 -24.00
CA SER A 183 -0.01 21.14 -22.57
C SER A 183 1.29 20.92 -21.81
N ASP A 184 1.63 21.87 -20.94
CA ASP A 184 2.67 21.76 -19.91
C ASP A 184 1.98 21.78 -18.54
N SER A 185 2.09 20.69 -17.79
CA SER A 185 1.48 20.54 -16.48
C SER A 185 2.54 20.29 -15.41
N THR A 186 2.48 21.03 -14.32
CA THR A 186 3.29 20.81 -13.12
C THR A 186 2.37 20.59 -11.94
N THR A 187 2.57 19.50 -11.22
CA THR A 187 1.73 19.15 -10.06
C THR A 187 2.60 18.85 -8.84
N LEU A 188 2.15 19.31 -7.69
CA LEU A 188 2.74 18.98 -6.39
C LEU A 188 1.61 18.61 -5.42
N VAL A 189 1.73 17.48 -4.75
CA VAL A 189 0.75 16.97 -3.79
C VAL A 189 1.45 16.60 -2.49
N ALA A 190 0.97 17.13 -1.39
CA ALA A 190 1.34 16.70 -0.05
C ALA A 190 0.16 15.97 0.58
N SER A 191 0.40 14.77 1.08
CA SER A 191 -0.65 13.92 1.63
C SER A 191 -0.26 13.40 3.01
N ARG A 192 -1.23 13.27 3.88
CA ARG A 192 -1.14 12.56 5.15
C ARG A 192 -2.08 11.36 5.11
N TYR A 193 -1.53 10.17 5.33
CA TYR A 193 -2.28 8.91 5.40
C TYR A 193 -2.30 8.40 6.83
N TRP A 194 -3.45 7.87 7.26
CA TRP A 194 -3.60 7.11 8.50
C TRP A 194 -4.78 6.15 8.41
N ASP A 195 -4.72 5.10 9.18
CA ASP A 195 -5.73 4.07 9.27
C ASP A 195 -6.68 4.28 10.46
N LEU A 196 -7.83 3.66 10.38
CA LEU A 196 -8.77 3.51 11.47
C LEU A 196 -8.79 2.03 11.92
N SER A 197 -9.06 1.80 13.19
CA SER A 197 -9.20 0.45 13.76
C SER A 197 -10.26 -0.42 13.05
N SER A 198 -11.19 0.21 12.33
CA SER A 198 -12.20 -0.46 11.51
C SER A 198 -11.71 -0.94 10.13
N GLY A 199 -10.41 -0.78 9.82
CA GLY A 199 -9.81 -1.13 8.52
C GLY A 199 -10.03 -0.10 7.42
N TRP A 200 -10.58 1.07 7.74
CA TRP A 200 -10.64 2.21 6.83
C TRP A 200 -9.33 2.99 6.85
N GLN A 201 -8.78 3.25 5.67
CA GLN A 201 -7.71 4.21 5.47
C GLN A 201 -8.29 5.56 5.10
N ARG A 202 -7.75 6.61 5.66
CA ARG A 202 -8.11 7.98 5.31
C ARG A 202 -6.86 8.76 4.94
N ALA A 203 -7.05 9.77 4.08
CA ALA A 203 -6.00 10.69 3.68
C ALA A 203 -6.55 12.12 3.59
N ILE A 204 -5.70 13.06 3.92
CA ILE A 204 -5.89 14.47 3.58
C ILE A 204 -4.81 14.82 2.57
N ASN A 205 -5.20 15.45 1.49
CA ASN A 205 -4.32 15.88 0.42
C ASN A 205 -4.38 17.39 0.28
N LEU A 206 -3.25 17.97 -0.04
CA LEU A 206 -3.15 19.36 -0.47
C LEU A 206 -2.46 19.33 -1.83
N ARG A 207 -3.18 19.79 -2.87
CA ARG A 207 -2.70 19.77 -4.23
C ARG A 207 -2.46 21.18 -4.73
N TRP A 208 -1.34 21.37 -5.40
CA TRP A 208 -1.04 22.52 -6.23
C TRP A 208 -0.75 22.03 -7.65
N SER A 209 -1.33 22.69 -8.64
CA SER A 209 -1.03 22.45 -10.05
C SER A 209 -0.94 23.75 -10.82
N LEU A 210 -0.10 23.76 -11.83
CA LEU A 210 0.04 24.82 -12.82
C LEU A 210 -0.01 24.17 -14.19
N ASP A 211 -1.05 24.50 -14.94
CA ASP A 211 -1.32 23.94 -16.25
C ASP A 211 -1.32 25.08 -17.28
N HIS A 212 -0.45 24.96 -18.27
CA HIS A 212 -0.44 25.81 -19.44
C HIS A 212 -0.85 24.95 -20.63
N PHE A 213 -1.95 25.27 -21.25
CA PHE A 213 -2.48 24.46 -22.34
C PHE A 213 -3.00 25.27 -23.49
N THR A 214 -2.88 24.70 -24.69
CA THR A 214 -3.47 25.18 -25.92
C THR A 214 -4.31 24.06 -26.51
N GLN A 215 -5.59 24.32 -26.71
CA GLN A 215 -6.53 23.40 -27.33
C GLN A 215 -7.25 24.12 -28.49
N GLY A 216 -6.91 23.77 -29.71
CA GLY A 216 -7.37 24.51 -30.87
C GLY A 216 -6.86 25.94 -30.87
N GLU A 217 -7.77 26.92 -30.84
CA GLU A 217 -7.44 28.34 -30.80
C GLU A 217 -7.37 28.94 -29.38
N ILE A 218 -7.68 28.14 -28.36
CA ILE A 218 -7.73 28.57 -26.95
C ILE A 218 -6.40 28.27 -26.28
N THR A 219 -5.75 29.28 -25.73
CA THR A 219 -4.55 29.16 -24.90
C THR A 219 -4.85 29.71 -23.51
N ASN A 220 -4.69 28.90 -22.47
CA ASN A 220 -4.90 29.30 -21.10
C ASN A 220 -3.78 28.82 -20.18
N THR A 221 -3.63 29.51 -19.05
CA THR A 221 -2.80 29.08 -17.93
C THR A 221 -3.67 29.05 -16.69
N THR A 222 -3.76 27.90 -16.06
CA THR A 222 -4.59 27.69 -14.87
C THR A 222 -3.72 27.25 -13.71
N MET A 223 -3.81 27.94 -12.59
CA MET A 223 -3.19 27.56 -11.34
C MET A 223 -4.29 27.12 -10.37
N LEU A 224 -4.16 25.90 -9.84
CA LEU A 224 -5.09 25.33 -8.88
C LEU A 224 -4.36 25.03 -7.58
N PHE A 225 -5.00 25.39 -6.45
CA PHE A 225 -4.53 25.06 -5.14
C PHE A 225 -5.72 24.64 -4.27
N TYR A 226 -5.79 23.38 -3.90
CA TYR A 226 -6.96 22.85 -3.22
C TYR A 226 -6.69 21.67 -2.31
N PRO A 227 -7.40 21.60 -1.17
CA PRO A 227 -7.45 20.44 -0.30
C PRO A 227 -8.37 19.37 -0.86
N GLY A 228 -8.11 18.13 -0.43
CA GLY A 228 -8.97 16.99 -0.66
C GLY A 228 -8.95 16.03 0.51
N VAL A 229 -10.01 15.27 0.65
CA VAL A 229 -10.15 14.22 1.66
C VAL A 229 -10.52 12.92 0.96
N MET A 230 -9.89 11.83 1.36
CA MET A 230 -10.17 10.51 0.85
C MET A 230 -10.38 9.54 2.01
N ILE A 231 -11.35 8.64 1.85
CA ILE A 231 -11.53 7.48 2.71
C ILE A 231 -11.68 6.23 1.86
N SER A 232 -10.95 5.17 2.20
CA SER A 232 -11.01 3.92 1.44
C SER A 232 -10.89 2.71 2.35
N ARG A 233 -11.46 1.61 1.89
CA ARG A 233 -11.31 0.31 2.53
C ARG A 233 -11.31 -0.78 1.48
N THR A 234 -10.43 -1.77 1.64
CA THR A 234 -10.43 -2.97 0.82
C THR A 234 -10.40 -4.19 1.72
N ARG A 235 -11.29 -5.12 1.48
CA ARG A 235 -11.36 -6.40 2.20
C ARG A 235 -11.53 -7.53 1.20
N SER A 236 -10.83 -8.64 1.43
CA SER A 236 -10.98 -9.83 0.58
C SER A 236 -10.73 -11.11 1.38
N ARG A 237 -11.30 -12.21 0.89
CA ARG A 237 -11.07 -13.56 1.38
C ARG A 237 -10.86 -14.49 0.19
N GLY A 238 -9.95 -15.45 0.32
CA GLY A 238 -9.66 -16.42 -0.74
C GLY A 238 -8.33 -16.19 -1.47
N GLY A 239 -7.42 -15.41 -0.90
CA GLY A 239 -6.05 -15.22 -1.42
C GLY A 239 -6.03 -14.61 -2.82
N LEU A 240 -5.27 -15.20 -3.74
CA LEU A 240 -5.11 -14.74 -5.12
C LEU A 240 -6.40 -14.82 -5.96
N MET A 241 -7.32 -15.69 -5.57
CA MET A 241 -8.63 -15.87 -6.22
C MET A 241 -9.76 -15.58 -5.23
N PRO A 242 -10.02 -14.30 -4.92
CA PRO A 242 -10.98 -13.96 -3.88
C PRO A 242 -12.39 -14.46 -4.23
N THR A 243 -12.98 -15.15 -3.28
CA THR A 243 -14.36 -15.63 -3.35
C THR A 243 -15.35 -14.62 -2.77
N TRP A 244 -14.83 -13.75 -1.90
CA TRP A 244 -15.56 -12.67 -1.27
C TRP A 244 -14.63 -11.45 -1.17
N GLY A 245 -15.17 -10.28 -1.43
CA GLY A 245 -14.44 -9.03 -1.25
C GLY A 245 -15.31 -7.82 -1.50
N ASP A 246 -14.84 -6.71 -0.99
CA ASP A 246 -15.34 -5.38 -1.31
C ASP A 246 -14.20 -4.35 -1.25
N SER A 247 -14.29 -3.35 -2.10
CA SER A 247 -13.42 -2.19 -2.10
C SER A 247 -14.28 -0.95 -2.27
N GLN A 248 -14.15 -0.02 -1.34
CA GLN A 248 -14.82 1.28 -1.37
C GLN A 248 -13.78 2.38 -1.34
N ARG A 249 -13.97 3.39 -2.17
CA ARG A 249 -13.18 4.62 -2.17
C ARG A 249 -14.10 5.82 -2.39
N TYR A 250 -14.00 6.78 -1.50
CA TYR A 250 -14.72 8.04 -1.56
C TYR A 250 -13.73 9.19 -1.45
N SER A 251 -13.84 10.20 -2.30
CA SER A 251 -13.03 11.39 -2.24
C SER A 251 -13.83 12.64 -2.51
N ILE A 252 -13.43 13.72 -1.87
CA ILE A 252 -13.95 15.05 -2.07
C ILE A 252 -12.76 15.99 -2.21
N ASP A 253 -12.72 16.73 -3.31
CA ASP A 253 -11.78 17.80 -3.56
C ASP A 253 -12.54 19.12 -3.69
N TYR A 254 -12.00 20.19 -3.11
CA TYR A 254 -12.64 21.50 -3.11
C TYR A 254 -11.63 22.59 -3.41
N SER A 255 -11.91 23.39 -4.42
CA SER A 255 -11.10 24.54 -4.84
C SER A 255 -11.89 25.83 -4.68
N ASN A 256 -11.19 26.90 -4.28
CA ASN A 256 -11.80 28.22 -4.15
C ASN A 256 -10.79 29.31 -4.48
N THR A 257 -11.25 30.32 -5.20
CA THR A 257 -10.45 31.49 -5.60
C THR A 257 -10.00 32.34 -4.41
N ALA A 258 -10.70 32.26 -3.26
CA ALA A 258 -10.34 33.02 -2.06
C ALA A 258 -8.96 32.66 -1.47
N TRP A 259 -8.42 31.47 -1.76
CA TRP A 259 -7.07 31.07 -1.34
C TRP A 259 -6.06 30.98 -2.50
N GLY A 260 -6.38 31.60 -3.64
CA GLY A 260 -5.45 31.77 -4.76
C GLY A 260 -5.57 30.73 -5.87
N SER A 261 -6.58 29.89 -5.87
CA SER A 261 -6.92 29.03 -6.99
C SER A 261 -7.59 29.86 -8.10
N ASP A 262 -7.35 29.54 -9.36
CA ASP A 262 -7.96 30.25 -10.48
C ASP A 262 -9.42 29.86 -10.71
N VAL A 263 -9.82 28.67 -10.26
CA VAL A 263 -11.16 28.12 -10.49
C VAL A 263 -11.79 27.63 -9.20
N ASP A 264 -13.06 27.97 -9.00
CA ASP A 264 -13.89 27.41 -7.95
C ASP A 264 -14.51 26.09 -8.46
N PHE A 265 -14.25 24.99 -7.77
CA PHE A 265 -14.88 23.71 -8.07
C PHE A 265 -15.04 22.83 -6.84
N SER A 266 -15.97 21.91 -6.95
CA SER A 266 -16.16 20.80 -6.01
C SER A 266 -16.24 19.49 -6.79
N VAL A 267 -15.40 18.53 -6.45
CA VAL A 267 -15.43 17.20 -7.08
C VAL A 267 -15.67 16.15 -6.01
N PHE A 268 -16.69 15.34 -6.23
CA PHE A 268 -16.96 14.14 -5.45
C PHE A 268 -16.81 12.91 -6.32
N GLN A 269 -16.12 11.91 -5.83
CA GLN A 269 -15.97 10.62 -6.49
C GLN A 269 -16.26 9.49 -5.51
N ALA A 270 -17.03 8.51 -5.97
CA ALA A 270 -17.32 7.28 -5.25
C ALA A 270 -17.07 6.08 -6.16
N GLN A 271 -16.25 5.16 -5.70
CA GLN A 271 -15.96 3.91 -6.39
C GLN A 271 -16.23 2.75 -5.45
N ASN A 272 -17.01 1.79 -5.94
CA ASN A 272 -17.34 0.60 -5.19
C ASN A 272 -17.16 -0.64 -6.05
N VAL A 273 -16.56 -1.66 -5.50
CA VAL A 273 -16.38 -2.96 -6.12
C VAL A 273 -16.79 -4.04 -5.13
N TRP A 274 -17.60 -4.99 -5.57
CA TRP A 274 -18.02 -6.13 -4.76
C TRP A 274 -17.75 -7.43 -5.50
N ILE A 275 -17.23 -8.42 -4.79
CA ILE A 275 -17.06 -9.78 -5.24
C ILE A 275 -17.83 -10.70 -4.30
N ARG A 276 -18.71 -11.52 -4.87
CA ARG A 276 -19.49 -12.53 -4.13
C ARG A 276 -19.52 -13.81 -4.94
N THR A 277 -19.22 -14.92 -4.30
CA THR A 277 -19.31 -16.24 -4.91
C THR A 277 -20.47 -17.00 -4.29
N LEU A 278 -21.42 -17.39 -5.12
CA LEU A 278 -22.58 -18.18 -4.74
C LEU A 278 -22.37 -19.65 -5.13
N TYR A 279 -22.82 -20.56 -4.27
CA TYR A 279 -22.75 -22.02 -4.47
C TYR A 279 -21.35 -22.53 -4.87
N TYR A 280 -20.27 -21.84 -4.42
CA TYR A 280 -18.86 -22.18 -4.70
C TYR A 280 -18.47 -22.19 -6.20
N ARG A 281 -19.39 -21.86 -7.12
CA ARG A 281 -19.16 -21.94 -8.57
C ARG A 281 -19.42 -20.64 -9.33
N HIS A 282 -20.33 -19.80 -8.85
CA HIS A 282 -20.75 -18.59 -9.56
C HIS A 282 -20.15 -17.36 -8.87
N ARG A 283 -19.16 -16.76 -9.50
CA ARG A 283 -18.51 -15.55 -9.02
C ARG A 283 -19.09 -14.33 -9.71
N PHE A 284 -19.71 -13.45 -8.92
CA PHE A 284 -20.27 -12.19 -9.37
C PHE A 284 -19.33 -11.06 -8.98
N VAL A 285 -19.09 -10.14 -9.92
CA VAL A 285 -18.33 -8.92 -9.72
C VAL A 285 -19.23 -7.75 -10.11
N ALA A 286 -19.55 -6.90 -9.15
CA ALA A 286 -20.28 -5.67 -9.37
C ALA A 286 -19.34 -4.48 -9.16
N ARG A 287 -19.37 -3.52 -10.08
CA ARG A 287 -18.60 -2.27 -9.99
C ARG A 287 -19.53 -1.09 -10.20
N GLY A 288 -19.38 -0.07 -9.39
CA GLY A 288 -20.08 1.19 -9.53
C GLY A 288 -19.14 2.36 -9.32
N THR A 289 -19.18 3.33 -10.22
CA THR A 289 -18.44 4.58 -10.08
C THR A 289 -19.42 5.73 -10.28
N VAL A 290 -19.41 6.68 -9.36
CA VAL A 290 -20.17 7.91 -9.44
C VAL A 290 -19.18 9.07 -9.31
N GLY A 291 -19.25 10.00 -10.22
CA GLY A 291 -18.55 11.26 -10.18
C GLY A 291 -19.53 12.42 -10.26
N TRP A 292 -19.30 13.42 -9.45
CA TRP A 292 -20.00 14.70 -9.52
C TRP A 292 -18.98 15.82 -9.49
N ASN A 293 -19.11 16.73 -10.43
CA ASN A 293 -18.26 17.91 -10.55
C ASN A 293 -19.17 19.15 -10.68
N GLU A 294 -18.91 20.14 -9.86
CA GLU A 294 -19.52 21.46 -9.94
C GLU A 294 -18.38 22.49 -10.06
N THR A 295 -18.41 23.25 -11.13
CA THR A 295 -17.42 24.30 -11.40
C THR A 295 -18.12 25.61 -11.76
N ALA A 296 -17.52 26.72 -11.36
CA ALA A 296 -18.00 28.06 -11.68
C ALA A 296 -17.59 28.50 -13.09
N ASP A 297 -16.50 27.96 -13.63
CA ASP A 297 -15.92 28.34 -14.92
C ASP A 297 -15.28 27.15 -15.63
N PHE A 298 -16.05 26.53 -16.51
CA PHE A 298 -15.65 25.33 -17.24
C PHE A 298 -14.53 25.58 -18.27
N GLU A 299 -14.42 26.81 -18.79
CA GLU A 299 -13.43 27.14 -19.82
C GLU A 299 -12.00 27.26 -19.26
N GLN A 300 -11.85 27.45 -17.96
CA GLN A 300 -10.56 27.54 -17.26
C GLN A 300 -10.12 26.23 -16.63
N GLU A 301 -10.97 25.21 -16.64
CA GLU A 301 -10.62 23.88 -16.12
C GLU A 301 -9.68 23.18 -17.11
N PRO A 302 -8.48 22.73 -16.68
CA PRO A 302 -7.56 22.01 -17.56
C PRO A 302 -8.14 20.65 -18.00
N PRO A 303 -7.78 20.19 -19.20
CA PRO A 303 -8.31 18.97 -19.80
C PRO A 303 -7.96 17.67 -19.07
#